data_c51c1e1bfb036ff8cc49e5fd538fe808
#
_entry.id   c51c1e1bfb036ff8cc49e5fd538fe808
#
_cell.length_a   1.000
_cell.length_b   1.000
_cell.length_c   1.000
_cell.angle_alpha   90.00
_cell.angle_beta   90.00
_cell.angle_gamma   90.00
#
_symmetry.space_group_name_H-M   'P 1'
#
loop_
_entity.id
_entity.type
_entity.pdbx_description
1 polymer ?
#
loop_
_entity_poly.entity_id
_entity_poly.type
_entity_poly.pdbx_seq_one_letter_code
_entity_poly.pdbx_strand_id
1 'polypeptide(L)'
;MTLLTEIPNQLETTLSTELAIKTDRLRKVYRTGFWLDRQVESLKECTLQVYKGETFGLLGLNGAGKTTLLKTLLGIVRSTTGTGRLLGKPLGDRSIKQKIGYLPENPYFYDFLTGWELLEYTAGLFEIPRSIHKHRIPALLDLVGLDRSSAKKKQLRQYSKGMVQRVGMAQALINDPELVFLDEPMSGLDPLGRKQMREIIISLGNTGKTVFFNSHVLTEVEQVCNRVGILARGELICCGTLDELLT
;
A
#
# COMPACT_ATOMS: atom_id res chain seq x y z
N MET A 1 -42.85 -6.56 -25.06
CA MET A 1 -42.98 -5.83 -23.79
C MET A 1 -41.76 -6.17 -22.95
N THR A 2 -40.71 -5.38 -23.12
CA THR A 2 -39.33 -5.69 -22.72
C THR A 2 -39.04 -4.94 -21.42
N LEU A 3 -38.85 -5.66 -20.32
CA LEU A 3 -38.41 -5.10 -19.08
C LEU A 3 -36.87 -5.06 -19.08
N LEU A 4 -36.32 -3.90 -19.39
CA LEU A 4 -34.93 -3.57 -19.11
C LEU A 4 -34.83 -3.22 -17.61
N THR A 5 -34.26 -4.13 -16.84
CA THR A 5 -33.88 -3.92 -15.45
C THR A 5 -32.67 -2.99 -15.43
N GLU A 6 -32.90 -1.80 -14.92
CA GLU A 6 -31.86 -0.81 -14.59
C GLU A 6 -30.91 -1.38 -13.55
N ILE A 7 -29.64 -1.45 -13.89
CA ILE A 7 -28.55 -1.70 -12.94
C ILE A 7 -28.35 -0.40 -12.16
N PRO A 8 -28.47 -0.38 -10.82
CA PRO A 8 -28.26 0.84 -10.06
C PRO A 8 -26.77 1.20 -10.13
N ASN A 9 -26.48 2.33 -10.75
CA ASN A 9 -25.19 2.99 -10.70
C ASN A 9 -25.05 3.66 -9.31
N GLN A 10 -24.61 2.92 -8.29
CA GLN A 10 -24.36 3.46 -6.94
C GLN A 10 -22.89 3.26 -6.59
N LEU A 11 -22.05 4.23 -6.96
CA LEU A 11 -20.74 4.47 -6.39
C LEU A 11 -20.50 5.97 -6.20
N GLU A 12 -21.46 6.68 -5.60
CA GLU A 12 -21.16 7.90 -4.88
C GLU A 12 -20.75 7.54 -3.45
N THR A 13 -19.53 7.02 -3.31
CA THR A 13 -18.89 6.96 -2.01
C THR A 13 -18.57 8.42 -1.63
N THR A 14 -19.34 9.01 -0.76
CA THR A 14 -19.05 10.31 -0.15
C THR A 14 -17.69 10.19 0.55
N LEU A 15 -16.61 10.62 -0.11
CA LEU A 15 -15.27 10.65 0.45
C LEU A 15 -15.28 11.50 1.72
N SER A 16 -14.69 10.99 2.79
CA SER A 16 -14.49 11.71 4.03
C SER A 16 -13.74 13.01 3.76
N THR A 17 -14.10 14.10 4.43
CA THR A 17 -13.31 15.34 4.42
C THR A 17 -12.04 15.23 5.27
N GLU A 18 -11.88 14.16 6.04
CA GLU A 18 -10.73 13.95 6.93
C GLU A 18 -9.54 13.36 6.18
N LEU A 19 -8.36 13.93 6.41
CA LEU A 19 -7.12 13.50 5.76
C LEU A 19 -6.47 12.33 6.48
N ALA A 20 -6.21 11.25 5.74
CA ALA A 20 -5.38 10.13 6.18
C ALA A 20 -3.88 10.45 6.03
N ILE A 21 -3.51 11.13 4.93
CA ILE A 21 -2.14 11.57 4.65
C ILE A 21 -2.16 13.05 4.32
N LYS A 22 -1.27 13.82 4.95
CA LYS A 22 -1.00 15.21 4.61
C LYS A 22 0.49 15.45 4.62
N THR A 23 1.05 15.97 3.53
CA THR A 23 2.43 16.45 3.49
C THR A 23 2.45 17.93 3.08
N ASP A 24 3.45 18.65 3.54
CA ASP A 24 3.72 20.04 3.17
C ASP A 24 5.20 20.16 2.82
N ARG A 25 5.48 20.44 1.55
CA ARG A 25 6.81 20.62 0.97
C ARG A 25 7.83 19.57 1.41
N LEU A 26 7.41 18.31 1.42
CA LEU A 26 8.24 17.20 1.87
C LEU A 26 9.40 16.99 0.91
N ARG A 27 10.63 17.13 1.40
CA ARG A 27 11.85 17.05 0.61
C ARG A 27 12.78 15.97 1.13
N LYS A 28 13.45 15.24 0.24
CA LYS A 28 14.45 14.24 0.59
C LYS A 28 15.66 14.31 -0.31
N VAL A 29 16.80 14.59 0.30
CA VAL A 29 18.12 14.52 -0.31
C VAL A 29 18.92 13.39 0.36
N TYR A 30 19.45 12.49 -0.43
CA TYR A 30 20.41 11.48 0.01
C TYR A 30 21.82 11.99 -0.23
N ARG A 31 22.70 11.70 0.70
CA ARG A 31 24.14 11.89 0.51
C ARG A 31 24.76 10.53 0.21
N THR A 32 25.47 10.43 -0.90
CA THR A 32 26.09 9.21 -1.42
C THR A 32 27.55 9.47 -1.73
N GLY A 33 28.29 8.41 -2.09
CA GLY A 33 29.74 8.51 -2.30
C GLY A 33 30.54 8.16 -1.04
N PHE A 34 31.82 7.80 -1.19
CA PHE A 34 32.67 7.40 -0.09
C PHE A 34 32.84 8.51 0.98
N TRP A 35 32.87 9.77 0.54
CA TRP A 35 32.98 10.95 1.40
C TRP A 35 31.64 11.69 1.58
N LEU A 36 30.49 11.08 1.19
CA LEU A 36 29.15 11.70 1.21
C LEU A 36 29.07 13.04 0.44
N ASP A 37 29.90 13.18 -0.56
CA ASP A 37 30.08 14.37 -1.38
C ASP A 37 29.02 14.52 -2.47
N ARG A 38 28.42 13.40 -2.90
CA ARG A 38 27.36 13.42 -3.91
C ARG A 38 25.99 13.56 -3.24
N GLN A 39 25.19 14.48 -3.76
CA GLN A 39 23.80 14.66 -3.32
C GLN A 39 22.86 14.19 -4.41
N VAL A 40 21.89 13.36 -4.01
CA VAL A 40 20.80 12.90 -4.87
C VAL A 40 19.49 13.36 -4.25
N GLU A 41 18.85 14.34 -4.91
CA GLU A 41 17.54 14.83 -4.51
C GLU A 41 16.46 13.91 -5.06
N SER A 42 15.88 13.12 -4.18
CA SER A 42 14.90 12.11 -4.53
C SER A 42 13.45 12.59 -4.39
N LEU A 43 13.22 13.60 -3.55
CA LEU A 43 11.94 14.31 -3.45
C LEU A 43 12.20 15.81 -3.38
N LYS A 44 11.41 16.58 -4.14
CA LYS A 44 11.45 18.02 -4.22
C LYS A 44 10.09 18.60 -3.81
N GLU A 45 10.00 19.06 -2.58
CA GLU A 45 8.83 19.80 -2.04
C GLU A 45 7.46 19.15 -2.33
N CYS A 46 7.34 17.84 -2.12
CA CYS A 46 6.11 17.11 -2.37
C CYS A 46 5.02 17.51 -1.36
N THR A 47 3.96 18.15 -1.84
CA THR A 47 2.76 18.48 -1.07
C THR A 47 1.61 17.61 -1.55
N LEU A 48 1.09 16.73 -0.67
CA LEU A 48 0.11 15.72 -0.99
C LEU A 48 -0.98 15.65 0.09
N GLN A 49 -2.21 15.40 -0.34
CA GLN A 49 -3.36 15.13 0.52
C GLN A 49 -4.09 13.88 0.04
N VAL A 50 -4.28 12.91 0.95
CA VAL A 50 -5.06 11.70 0.75
C VAL A 50 -6.15 11.65 1.81
N TYR A 51 -7.38 11.44 1.38
CA TYR A 51 -8.54 11.41 2.27
C TYR A 51 -8.72 10.02 2.90
N LYS A 52 -9.39 9.96 4.05
CA LYS A 52 -9.75 8.68 4.65
C LYS A 52 -10.76 7.92 3.79
N GLY A 53 -10.55 6.63 3.66
CA GLY A 53 -11.43 5.73 2.90
C GLY A 53 -11.22 5.77 1.38
N GLU A 54 -10.31 6.64 0.84
CA GLU A 54 -10.00 6.60 -0.57
C GLU A 54 -8.90 5.58 -0.92
N THR A 55 -8.96 5.05 -2.12
CA THR A 55 -7.85 4.36 -2.77
C THR A 55 -7.11 5.38 -3.63
N PHE A 56 -5.90 5.75 -3.18
CA PHE A 56 -5.05 6.74 -3.84
C PHE A 56 -3.89 6.05 -4.55
N GLY A 57 -3.72 6.34 -5.86
CA GLY A 57 -2.63 5.84 -6.68
C GLY A 57 -1.50 6.86 -6.84
N LEU A 58 -0.26 6.47 -6.62
CA LEU A 58 0.91 7.27 -6.97
C LEU A 58 1.57 6.68 -8.22
N LEU A 59 1.37 7.34 -9.36
CA LEU A 59 1.91 6.92 -10.65
C LEU A 59 3.25 7.62 -10.91
N GLY A 60 4.20 6.90 -11.49
CA GLY A 60 5.47 7.49 -11.94
C GLY A 60 6.46 6.45 -12.41
N LEU A 61 7.40 6.85 -13.25
CA LEU A 61 8.46 5.97 -13.75
C LEU A 61 9.37 5.48 -12.62
N ASN A 62 10.16 4.44 -12.90
CA ASN A 62 11.20 3.98 -11.99
C ASN A 62 12.22 5.12 -11.75
N GLY A 63 12.58 5.33 -10.48
CA GLY A 63 13.42 6.44 -10.08
C GLY A 63 12.71 7.79 -9.90
N ALA A 64 11.40 7.89 -10.12
CA ALA A 64 10.64 9.14 -9.92
C ALA A 64 10.57 9.60 -8.45
N GLY A 65 10.88 8.72 -7.46
CA GLY A 65 10.84 9.05 -6.04
C GLY A 65 9.69 8.39 -5.27
N LYS A 66 8.85 7.56 -5.92
CA LYS A 66 7.67 6.90 -5.32
C LYS A 66 8.00 6.15 -4.02
N THR A 67 8.93 5.20 -4.08
CA THR A 67 9.37 4.42 -2.90
C THR A 67 10.03 5.32 -1.84
N THR A 68 10.70 6.40 -2.22
CA THR A 68 11.25 7.38 -1.27
C THR A 68 10.14 8.11 -0.53
N LEU A 69 9.11 8.60 -1.24
CA LEU A 69 7.94 9.21 -0.62
C LEU A 69 7.28 8.24 0.36
N LEU A 70 6.99 7.02 -0.10
CA LEU A 70 6.36 5.99 0.72
C LEU A 70 7.18 5.66 1.97
N LYS A 71 8.49 5.42 1.86
CA LYS A 71 9.38 5.18 3.00
C LYS A 71 9.47 6.37 3.95
N THR A 72 9.35 7.60 3.43
CA THR A 72 9.33 8.81 4.25
C THR A 72 8.01 8.92 5.01
N LEU A 73 6.87 8.65 4.38
CA LEU A 73 5.56 8.58 5.03
C LEU A 73 5.55 7.54 6.15
N LEU A 74 6.08 6.35 5.92
CA LEU A 74 6.19 5.28 6.91
C LEU A 74 7.18 5.60 8.05
N GLY A 75 7.95 6.69 7.97
CA GLY A 75 8.98 7.03 8.94
C GLY A 75 10.21 6.10 8.91
N ILE A 76 10.36 5.29 7.85
CA ILE A 76 11.56 4.46 7.61
C ILE A 76 12.74 5.35 7.23
N VAL A 77 12.47 6.40 6.45
CA VAL A 77 13.43 7.41 6.04
C VAL A 77 12.98 8.77 6.57
N ARG A 78 13.88 9.53 7.20
CA ARG A 78 13.59 10.89 7.63
C ARG A 78 13.63 11.85 6.44
N SER A 79 12.66 12.77 6.37
CA SER A 79 12.71 13.90 5.43
C SER A 79 13.93 14.78 5.70
N THR A 80 14.42 15.47 4.66
CA THR A 80 15.46 16.50 4.82
C THR A 80 14.83 17.82 5.30
N THR A 81 13.71 18.21 4.69
CA THR A 81 12.87 19.34 5.08
C THR A 81 11.42 19.04 4.83
N GLY A 82 10.52 19.95 5.18
CA GLY A 82 9.07 19.78 5.08
C GLY A 82 8.50 18.96 6.24
N THR A 83 7.18 18.87 6.28
CA THR A 83 6.44 18.19 7.34
C THR A 83 5.38 17.26 6.75
N GLY A 84 4.87 16.35 7.57
CA GLY A 84 3.74 15.51 7.18
C GLY A 84 3.05 14.89 8.38
N ARG A 85 1.84 14.43 8.14
CA ARG A 85 1.01 13.72 9.11
C ARG A 85 0.40 12.48 8.48
N LEU A 86 0.29 11.42 9.26
CA LEU A 86 -0.49 10.23 8.95
C LEU A 86 -1.56 10.06 10.03
N LEU A 87 -2.82 9.88 9.65
CA LEU A 87 -3.93 9.71 10.58
C LEU A 87 -3.93 10.76 11.70
N GLY A 88 -3.61 12.03 11.34
CA GLY A 88 -3.52 13.15 12.25
C GLY A 88 -2.24 13.26 13.08
N LYS A 89 -1.36 12.25 13.11
CA LYS A 89 -0.10 12.24 13.86
C LYS A 89 1.09 12.65 12.99
N PRO A 90 2.14 13.27 13.55
CA PRO A 90 3.36 13.59 12.81
C PRO A 90 4.02 12.33 12.22
N LEU A 91 4.73 12.48 11.07
CA LEU A 91 5.54 11.40 10.51
C LEU A 91 6.57 10.90 11.53
N GLY A 92 6.69 9.57 11.63
CA GLY A 92 7.62 8.93 12.58
C GLY A 92 7.04 8.69 13.97
N ASP A 93 5.83 9.15 14.27
CA ASP A 93 5.12 8.78 15.50
C ASP A 93 4.88 7.26 15.53
N ARG A 94 5.36 6.60 16.57
CA ARG A 94 5.28 5.14 16.69
C ARG A 94 3.86 4.64 16.96
N SER A 95 3.01 5.45 17.57
CA SER A 95 1.64 5.06 17.93
C SER A 95 0.77 4.73 16.72
N ILE A 96 1.08 5.32 15.54
CA ILE A 96 0.32 5.05 14.32
C ILE A 96 0.65 3.71 13.66
N LYS A 97 1.79 3.08 14.01
CA LYS A 97 2.21 1.82 13.39
C LYS A 97 1.21 0.69 13.61
N GLN A 98 0.49 0.73 14.72
CA GLN A 98 -0.61 -0.20 15.00
C GLN A 98 -1.77 -0.10 13.98
N LYS A 99 -1.90 1.05 13.30
CA LYS A 99 -2.99 1.38 12.37
C LYS A 99 -2.56 1.35 10.91
N ILE A 100 -1.31 0.98 10.64
CA ILE A 100 -0.73 0.97 9.29
C ILE A 100 -0.39 -0.45 8.89
N GLY A 101 -0.74 -0.79 7.63
CA GLY A 101 -0.23 -1.96 6.92
C GLY A 101 0.76 -1.55 5.85
N TYR A 102 1.76 -2.38 5.57
CA TYR A 102 2.74 -2.12 4.52
C TYR A 102 3.13 -3.39 3.78
N LEU A 103 2.97 -3.37 2.46
CA LEU A 103 3.49 -4.36 1.53
C LEU A 103 4.58 -3.71 0.68
N PRO A 104 5.86 -4.05 0.86
CA PRO A 104 6.94 -3.58 -0.01
C PRO A 104 6.90 -4.29 -1.37
N GLU A 105 7.52 -3.69 -2.40
CA GLU A 105 7.64 -4.28 -3.75
C GLU A 105 8.27 -5.68 -3.72
N ASN A 106 9.33 -5.83 -2.95
CA ASN A 106 10.03 -7.11 -2.76
C ASN A 106 10.02 -7.46 -1.26
N PRO A 107 8.97 -8.16 -0.79
CA PRO A 107 8.91 -8.58 0.61
C PRO A 107 10.05 -9.56 0.92
N TYR A 108 10.77 -9.27 2.00
CA TYR A 108 11.82 -10.16 2.50
C TYR A 108 11.37 -10.77 3.82
N PHE A 109 11.27 -12.08 3.85
CA PHE A 109 10.84 -12.86 5.00
C PHE A 109 11.93 -13.85 5.44
N TYR A 110 11.84 -14.33 6.65
CA TYR A 110 12.63 -15.49 7.08
C TYR A 110 12.19 -16.72 6.28
N ASP A 111 13.03 -17.18 5.37
CA ASP A 111 12.74 -18.17 4.34
C ASP A 111 12.46 -19.57 4.89
N PHE A 112 12.90 -19.85 6.14
CA PHE A 112 12.66 -21.10 6.86
C PHE A 112 11.27 -21.17 7.53
N LEU A 113 10.56 -20.04 7.69
CA LEU A 113 9.20 -20.04 8.22
C LEU A 113 8.21 -20.52 7.16
N THR A 114 7.10 -21.08 7.61
CA THR A 114 5.90 -21.26 6.80
C THR A 114 5.10 -19.94 6.73
N GLY A 115 4.19 -19.83 5.77
CA GLY A 115 3.31 -18.64 5.69
C GLY A 115 2.43 -18.48 6.92
N TRP A 116 2.00 -19.58 7.52
CA TRP A 116 1.23 -19.57 8.77
C TRP A 116 2.06 -19.02 9.95
N GLU A 117 3.28 -19.54 10.12
CA GLU A 117 4.20 -19.10 11.19
C GLU A 117 4.58 -17.63 11.04
N LEU A 118 4.78 -17.15 9.80
CA LEU A 118 5.01 -15.73 9.53
C LEU A 118 3.86 -14.87 10.03
N LEU A 119 2.61 -15.28 9.75
CA LEU A 119 1.43 -14.53 10.19
C LEU A 119 1.23 -14.60 11.71
N GLU A 120 1.48 -15.74 12.35
CA GLU A 120 1.47 -15.86 13.82
C GLU A 120 2.56 -14.99 14.47
N TYR A 121 3.78 -15.00 13.91
CA TYR A 121 4.88 -14.16 14.38
C TYR A 121 4.52 -12.68 14.28
N THR A 122 4.00 -12.27 13.12
CA THR A 122 3.60 -10.87 12.91
C THR A 122 2.46 -10.45 13.83
N ALA A 123 1.44 -11.30 14.00
CA ALA A 123 0.36 -11.05 14.93
C ALA A 123 0.86 -10.89 16.37
N GLY A 124 1.89 -11.68 16.76
CA GLY A 124 2.57 -11.54 18.05
C GLY A 124 3.28 -10.19 18.23
N LEU A 125 3.91 -9.66 17.16
CA LEU A 125 4.55 -8.33 17.20
C LEU A 125 3.54 -7.19 17.37
N PHE A 126 2.31 -7.37 16.90
CA PHE A 126 1.18 -6.44 17.11
C PHE A 126 0.41 -6.72 18.40
N GLU A 127 0.89 -7.65 19.25
CA GLU A 127 0.25 -8.03 20.52
C GLU A 127 -1.19 -8.51 20.36
N ILE A 128 -1.54 -9.07 19.18
CA ILE A 128 -2.87 -9.61 18.92
C ILE A 128 -3.04 -10.90 19.73
N PRO A 129 -4.13 -11.04 20.53
CA PRO A 129 -4.35 -12.23 21.33
C PRO A 129 -4.42 -13.51 20.50
N ARG A 130 -3.83 -14.61 20.99
CA ARG A 130 -3.82 -15.91 20.28
C ARG A 130 -5.23 -16.46 19.98
N SER A 131 -6.22 -16.10 20.77
CA SER A 131 -7.62 -16.44 20.49
C SER A 131 -8.12 -15.87 19.17
N ILE A 132 -7.62 -14.69 18.78
CA ILE A 132 -7.96 -14.02 17.52
C ILE A 132 -7.23 -14.66 16.34
N HIS A 133 -5.98 -15.14 16.51
CA HIS A 133 -5.19 -15.75 15.43
C HIS A 133 -5.97 -16.89 14.73
N LYS A 134 -6.70 -17.72 15.50
CA LYS A 134 -7.44 -18.89 15.01
C LYS A 134 -8.49 -18.55 13.95
N HIS A 135 -9.02 -17.34 13.96
CA HIS A 135 -10.02 -16.89 13.00
C HIS A 135 -9.42 -15.93 11.97
N ARG A 136 -8.54 -15.02 12.42
CA ARG A 136 -7.99 -13.97 11.55
C ARG A 136 -7.02 -14.51 10.51
N ILE A 137 -6.10 -15.39 10.88
CA ILE A 137 -5.12 -15.94 9.93
C ILE A 137 -5.80 -16.71 8.80
N PRO A 138 -6.73 -17.67 9.06
CA PRO A 138 -7.47 -18.31 7.98
C PRO A 138 -8.24 -17.34 7.08
N ALA A 139 -8.91 -16.34 7.66
CA ALA A 139 -9.67 -15.34 6.91
C ALA A 139 -8.76 -14.52 5.99
N LEU A 140 -7.56 -14.13 6.45
CA LEU A 140 -6.59 -13.42 5.62
C LEU A 140 -6.01 -14.30 4.51
N LEU A 141 -5.72 -15.57 4.79
CA LEU A 141 -5.25 -16.51 3.77
C LEU A 141 -6.29 -16.72 2.67
N ASP A 142 -7.57 -16.81 3.04
CA ASP A 142 -8.67 -16.91 2.07
C ASP A 142 -8.80 -15.62 1.25
N LEU A 143 -8.74 -14.46 1.93
CA LEU A 143 -8.81 -13.15 1.26
C LEU A 143 -7.74 -13.02 0.17
N VAL A 144 -6.50 -13.43 0.47
CA VAL A 144 -5.40 -13.34 -0.48
C VAL A 144 -5.31 -14.53 -1.44
N GLY A 145 -6.21 -15.49 -1.35
CA GLY A 145 -6.25 -16.69 -2.19
C GLY A 145 -5.03 -17.60 -2.02
N LEU A 146 -4.49 -17.69 -0.80
CA LEU A 146 -3.39 -18.59 -0.46
C LEU A 146 -3.94 -19.82 0.26
N ASP A 147 -3.72 -21.00 -0.35
CA ASP A 147 -4.19 -22.26 0.22
C ASP A 147 -3.68 -22.49 1.65
N ARG A 148 -4.59 -22.73 2.58
CA ARG A 148 -4.29 -22.88 4.01
C ARG A 148 -3.37 -24.07 4.30
N SER A 149 -3.48 -25.17 3.54
CA SER A 149 -2.61 -26.34 3.69
C SER A 149 -1.18 -26.01 3.25
N SER A 150 -1.04 -25.33 2.11
CA SER A 150 0.24 -24.82 1.63
C SER A 150 0.86 -23.83 2.61
N ALA A 151 0.06 -22.92 3.15
CA ALA A 151 0.52 -21.94 4.15
C ALA A 151 1.04 -22.58 5.43
N LYS A 152 0.53 -23.75 5.83
CA LYS A 152 0.98 -24.49 7.03
C LYS A 152 2.19 -25.41 6.77
N LYS A 153 2.34 -25.92 5.54
CA LYS A 153 3.31 -27.01 5.27
C LYS A 153 4.55 -26.55 4.51
N LYS A 154 4.40 -25.58 3.60
CA LYS A 154 5.50 -25.09 2.76
C LYS A 154 6.24 -23.95 3.45
N GLN A 155 7.56 -24.04 3.48
CA GLN A 155 8.41 -22.92 3.89
C GLN A 155 8.41 -21.83 2.83
N LEU A 156 8.63 -20.58 3.24
CA LEU A 156 8.60 -19.40 2.35
C LEU A 156 9.63 -19.48 1.22
N ARG A 157 10.77 -20.16 1.42
CA ARG A 157 11.74 -20.44 0.35
C ARG A 157 11.19 -21.30 -0.81
N GLN A 158 10.06 -21.97 -0.58
CA GLN A 158 9.40 -22.82 -1.59
C GLN A 158 8.24 -22.08 -2.29
N TYR A 159 8.00 -20.80 -1.92
CA TYR A 159 6.93 -20.02 -2.48
C TYR A 159 7.31 -19.45 -3.84
N SER A 160 6.35 -19.45 -4.78
CA SER A 160 6.47 -18.64 -5.99
C SER A 160 6.39 -17.15 -5.64
N LYS A 161 6.85 -16.28 -6.54
CA LYS A 161 6.76 -14.83 -6.34
C LYS A 161 5.32 -14.38 -6.01
N GLY A 162 4.32 -14.95 -6.71
CA GLY A 162 2.91 -14.67 -6.43
C GLY A 162 2.47 -15.12 -5.03
N MET A 163 2.95 -16.27 -4.54
CA MET A 163 2.65 -16.72 -3.18
C MET A 163 3.30 -15.81 -2.13
N VAL A 164 4.55 -15.36 -2.38
CA VAL A 164 5.25 -14.40 -1.50
C VAL A 164 4.48 -13.09 -1.42
N GLN A 165 4.00 -12.58 -2.56
CA GLN A 165 3.22 -11.35 -2.61
C GLN A 165 1.90 -11.47 -1.85
N ARG A 166 1.20 -12.61 -1.99
CA ARG A 166 -0.06 -12.89 -1.28
C ARG A 166 0.13 -12.99 0.23
N VAL A 167 1.13 -13.73 0.71
CA VAL A 167 1.39 -13.80 2.15
C VAL A 167 1.86 -12.46 2.69
N GLY A 168 2.59 -11.66 1.91
CA GLY A 168 2.96 -10.28 2.26
C GLY A 168 1.74 -9.37 2.40
N MET A 169 0.75 -9.51 1.51
CA MET A 169 -0.52 -8.80 1.65
C MET A 169 -1.26 -9.23 2.92
N ALA A 170 -1.35 -10.54 3.19
CA ALA A 170 -1.95 -11.03 4.43
C ALA A 170 -1.24 -10.49 5.68
N GLN A 171 0.10 -10.43 5.64
CA GLN A 171 0.91 -9.83 6.70
C GLN A 171 0.61 -8.34 6.88
N ALA A 172 0.53 -7.57 5.78
CA ALA A 172 0.22 -6.15 5.83
C ALA A 172 -1.17 -5.85 6.42
N LEU A 173 -2.07 -6.84 6.40
CA LEU A 173 -3.44 -6.71 6.90
C LEU A 173 -3.66 -7.33 8.28
N ILE A 174 -2.64 -7.95 8.89
CA ILE A 174 -2.80 -8.75 10.12
C ILE A 174 -3.34 -7.96 11.31
N ASN A 175 -2.94 -6.69 11.45
CA ASN A 175 -3.32 -5.76 12.52
C ASN A 175 -4.61 -4.98 12.25
N ASP A 176 -5.36 -5.29 11.20
CA ASP A 176 -6.56 -4.56 10.76
C ASP A 176 -6.34 -3.05 10.53
N PRO A 177 -5.42 -2.68 9.67
CA PRO A 177 -4.99 -1.30 9.53
C PRO A 177 -6.10 -0.39 9.01
N GLU A 178 -6.07 0.90 9.43
CA GLU A 178 -6.88 1.96 8.86
C GLU A 178 -6.29 2.48 7.53
N LEU A 179 -4.96 2.41 7.38
CA LEU A 179 -4.21 2.87 6.21
C LEU A 179 -3.24 1.79 5.73
N VAL A 180 -3.36 1.40 4.48
CA VAL A 180 -2.53 0.36 3.86
C VAL A 180 -1.65 0.99 2.78
N PHE A 181 -0.34 0.79 2.89
CA PHE A 181 0.65 1.17 1.88
C PHE A 181 1.06 -0.04 1.06
N LEU A 182 0.98 0.08 -0.26
CA LEU A 182 1.33 -0.96 -1.22
C LEU A 182 2.35 -0.43 -2.21
N ASP A 183 3.55 -0.98 -2.20
CA ASP A 183 4.63 -0.58 -3.12
C ASP A 183 4.71 -1.58 -4.26
N GLU A 184 4.24 -1.18 -5.47
CA GLU A 184 4.21 -2.01 -6.69
C GLU A 184 3.57 -3.40 -6.45
N PRO A 185 2.35 -3.51 -5.88
CA PRO A 185 1.80 -4.78 -5.39
C PRO A 185 1.54 -5.82 -6.48
N MET A 186 1.45 -5.39 -7.74
CA MET A 186 1.19 -6.25 -8.91
C MET A 186 2.47 -6.59 -9.69
N SER A 187 3.64 -6.08 -9.25
CA SER A 187 4.92 -6.29 -9.93
C SER A 187 5.29 -7.77 -10.00
N GLY A 188 5.57 -8.27 -11.23
CA GLY A 188 6.00 -9.63 -11.48
C GLY A 188 4.95 -10.72 -11.21
N LEU A 189 3.69 -10.34 -11.09
CA LEU A 189 2.56 -11.27 -11.10
C LEU A 189 2.13 -11.59 -12.53
N ASP A 190 1.64 -12.82 -12.73
CA ASP A 190 0.94 -13.21 -13.95
C ASP A 190 -0.43 -12.50 -14.07
N PRO A 191 -1.11 -12.53 -15.22
CA PRO A 191 -2.38 -11.83 -15.43
C PRO A 191 -3.46 -12.20 -14.40
N LEU A 192 -3.53 -13.48 -13.99
CA LEU A 192 -4.49 -13.93 -12.99
C LEU A 192 -4.15 -13.39 -11.61
N GLY A 193 -2.87 -13.40 -11.23
CA GLY A 193 -2.39 -12.84 -9.97
C GLY A 193 -2.63 -11.34 -9.87
N ARG A 194 -2.43 -10.58 -10.97
CA ARG A 194 -2.75 -9.15 -11.04
C ARG A 194 -4.25 -8.90 -10.84
N LYS A 195 -5.11 -9.68 -11.49
CA LYS A 195 -6.56 -9.58 -11.32
C LYS A 195 -6.95 -9.80 -9.85
N GLN A 196 -6.45 -10.84 -9.22
CA GLN A 196 -6.76 -11.16 -7.82
C GLN A 196 -6.23 -10.07 -6.86
N MET A 197 -5.01 -9.55 -7.08
CA MET A 197 -4.47 -8.46 -6.28
C MET A 197 -5.33 -7.19 -6.39
N ARG A 198 -5.82 -6.88 -7.60
CA ARG A 198 -6.75 -5.78 -7.85
C ARG A 198 -8.05 -5.96 -7.07
N GLU A 199 -8.65 -7.14 -7.13
CA GLU A 199 -9.89 -7.45 -6.39
C GLU A 199 -9.70 -7.27 -4.88
N ILE A 200 -8.54 -7.64 -4.33
CA ILE A 200 -8.19 -7.40 -2.93
C ILE A 200 -8.15 -5.89 -2.65
N ILE A 201 -7.45 -5.11 -3.47
CA ILE A 201 -7.33 -3.65 -3.28
C ILE A 201 -8.71 -2.99 -3.31
N ILE A 202 -9.56 -3.35 -4.27
CA ILE A 202 -10.94 -2.86 -4.36
C ILE A 202 -11.74 -3.23 -3.11
N SER A 203 -11.62 -4.47 -2.64
CA SER A 203 -12.33 -4.93 -1.45
C SER A 203 -11.91 -4.16 -0.19
N LEU A 204 -10.63 -3.79 -0.06
CA LEU A 204 -10.14 -2.96 1.04
C LEU A 204 -10.79 -1.56 1.02
N GLY A 205 -10.86 -0.92 -0.14
CA GLY A 205 -11.55 0.36 -0.31
C GLY A 205 -13.03 0.26 0.06
N ASN A 206 -13.73 -0.78 -0.40
CA ASN A 206 -15.15 -1.01 -0.10
C ASN A 206 -15.43 -1.24 1.39
N THR A 207 -14.42 -1.67 2.17
CA THR A 207 -14.53 -1.79 3.64
C THR A 207 -14.16 -0.50 4.38
N GLY A 208 -13.97 0.61 3.65
CA GLY A 208 -13.65 1.94 4.22
C GLY A 208 -12.18 2.11 4.63
N LYS A 209 -11.30 1.19 4.25
CA LYS A 209 -9.87 1.35 4.48
C LYS A 209 -9.28 2.35 3.49
N THR A 210 -8.35 3.16 3.96
CA THR A 210 -7.53 4.00 3.07
C THR A 210 -6.42 3.16 2.46
N VAL A 211 -6.28 3.21 1.14
CA VAL A 211 -5.21 2.51 0.43
C VAL A 211 -4.34 3.52 -0.31
N PHE A 212 -3.05 3.50 -0.04
CA PHE A 212 -2.05 4.25 -0.79
C PHE A 212 -1.17 3.27 -1.57
N PHE A 213 -1.26 3.33 -2.90
CA PHE A 213 -0.59 2.34 -3.71
C PHE A 213 0.27 2.98 -4.80
N ASN A 214 1.51 2.51 -4.94
CA ASN A 214 2.43 2.95 -5.98
C ASN A 214 2.36 2.02 -7.18
N SER A 215 2.37 2.59 -8.40
CA SER A 215 2.60 1.84 -9.63
C SER A 215 3.33 2.68 -10.69
N HIS A 216 3.96 2.01 -11.63
CA HIS A 216 4.46 2.62 -12.87
C HIS A 216 3.57 2.30 -14.07
N VAL A 217 2.46 1.58 -13.85
CA VAL A 217 1.52 1.12 -14.88
C VAL A 217 0.20 1.88 -14.73
N LEU A 218 -0.13 2.72 -15.69
CA LEU A 218 -1.33 3.56 -15.67
C LEU A 218 -2.61 2.73 -15.54
N THR A 219 -2.73 1.66 -16.35
CA THR A 219 -3.94 0.82 -16.35
C THR A 219 -4.20 0.10 -15.02
N GLU A 220 -3.19 -0.11 -14.18
CA GLU A 220 -3.38 -0.65 -12.84
C GLU A 220 -4.03 0.39 -11.92
N VAL A 221 -3.60 1.63 -12.04
CA VAL A 221 -4.09 2.75 -11.23
C VAL A 221 -5.51 3.13 -11.62
N GLU A 222 -5.79 3.22 -12.92
CA GLU A 222 -7.13 3.54 -13.46
C GLU A 222 -8.23 2.60 -12.97
N GLN A 223 -7.90 1.33 -12.76
CA GLN A 223 -8.88 0.31 -12.42
C GLN A 223 -9.21 0.23 -10.93
N VAL A 224 -8.44 0.86 -10.05
CA VAL A 224 -8.60 0.70 -8.59
C VAL A 224 -8.64 2.01 -7.81
N CYS A 225 -8.15 3.12 -8.37
CA CYS A 225 -7.97 4.35 -7.62
C CYS A 225 -9.14 5.33 -7.79
N ASN A 226 -9.49 6.01 -6.71
CA ASN A 226 -10.44 7.13 -6.74
C ASN A 226 -9.74 8.40 -7.23
N ARG A 227 -8.49 8.61 -6.80
CA ARG A 227 -7.64 9.72 -7.17
C ARG A 227 -6.22 9.27 -7.42
N VAL A 228 -5.50 10.01 -8.23
CA VAL A 228 -4.14 9.70 -8.67
C VAL A 228 -3.25 10.92 -8.51
N GLY A 229 -2.01 10.70 -8.06
CA GLY A 229 -0.94 11.67 -8.13
C GLY A 229 0.12 11.20 -9.11
N ILE A 230 0.62 12.08 -9.96
CA ILE A 230 1.72 11.78 -10.88
C ILE A 230 3.01 12.35 -10.32
N LEU A 231 3.96 11.47 -10.03
CA LEU A 231 5.29 11.84 -9.53
C LEU A 231 6.33 11.70 -10.64
N ALA A 232 7.07 12.78 -10.92
CA ALA A 232 8.16 12.77 -11.89
C ALA A 232 9.38 13.52 -11.33
N ARG A 233 10.55 12.90 -11.38
CA ARG A 233 11.84 13.49 -10.94
C ARG A 233 11.80 14.11 -9.53
N GLY A 234 11.06 13.45 -8.63
CA GLY A 234 10.91 13.88 -7.23
C GLY A 234 9.85 14.94 -6.99
N GLU A 235 9.13 15.39 -8.01
CA GLU A 235 8.07 16.41 -7.95
C GLU A 235 6.69 15.78 -8.18
N LEU A 236 5.70 16.18 -7.41
CA LEU A 236 4.29 15.86 -7.67
C LEU A 236 3.78 16.84 -8.75
N ILE A 237 3.62 16.34 -9.97
CA ILE A 237 3.27 17.15 -11.13
C ILE A 237 1.79 17.52 -11.12
N CYS A 238 0.92 16.56 -10.81
CA CYS A 238 -0.52 16.76 -10.72
C CYS A 238 -1.14 15.76 -9.75
N CYS A 239 -2.34 16.06 -9.29
CA CYS A 239 -3.12 15.19 -8.39
C CYS A 239 -4.59 15.52 -8.56
N GLY A 240 -5.42 14.50 -8.84
CA GLY A 240 -6.85 14.66 -9.04
C GLY A 240 -7.53 13.32 -9.29
N THR A 241 -8.81 13.35 -9.60
CA THR A 241 -9.53 12.20 -10.14
C THR A 241 -9.03 11.90 -11.56
N LEU A 242 -9.29 10.70 -12.04
CA LEU A 242 -8.89 10.34 -13.42
C LEU A 242 -9.54 11.25 -14.46
N ASP A 243 -10.81 11.59 -14.26
CA ASP A 243 -11.55 12.48 -15.16
C ASP A 243 -10.92 13.89 -15.22
N GLU A 244 -10.48 14.41 -14.07
CA GLU A 244 -9.79 15.72 -14.00
C GLU A 244 -8.40 15.71 -14.67
N LEU A 245 -7.73 14.55 -14.73
CA LEU A 245 -6.38 14.43 -15.26
C LEU A 245 -6.35 14.09 -16.75
N LEU A 246 -7.45 13.59 -17.33
CA LEU A 246 -7.57 13.21 -18.74
C LEU A 246 -8.25 14.27 -19.61
N THR A 247 -8.75 15.35 -19.02
CA THR A 247 -9.32 16.52 -19.70
C THR A 247 -8.27 17.61 -19.86
#